data_c6f6fac6978f4cccf468f3928cce67a4
#
_entry.id   c6f6fac6978f4cccf468f3928cce67a4
#
_cell.length_a   1.000
_cell.length_b   1.000
_cell.length_c   1.000
_cell.angle_alpha   90.00
_cell.angle_beta   90.00
_cell.angle_gamma   90.00
#
_symmetry.space_group_name_H-M   'P 1'
#
loop_
_entity.id
_entity.type
_entity.pdbx_description
1 polymer ?
#
loop_
_entity_poly.entity_id
_entity_poly.type
_entity_poly.pdbx_seq_one_letter_code
_entity_poly.pdbx_strand_id
1 'polypeptide(L)'
;MKIKQSIERIPGGLMVVPLMLGALLNTIDQLHLPALMNVLKELGVTPTKDGIYEFLKIGGFTEALFKTGTLTLIGLFLFCAGSQMNLRVGGKALTKGILLMSSKYLTGLCVGVLFGLFFDPMHGLLGLSTMAIIAAMTNGNEGMYAVLCGQYGNRSDVGAIAVLTLNDGPFLTMLALGMLGANFPIIAFIAVLLPIALGMLLGNLDEEIREFLKPGETLLVPFFAFCLGAGMNFMNFFNPKVVAGGVVLGFMTTLLTGLAGVLIYKLFRERSTIGPVAEASTAGNAAGTPAAIAAAASVAAGAGLMSPAEAQQFQDIANTATIQISIATLTTSLLCPIAVIFWDKYQRSKGIDGRLEDSSERSEGTTAQVEIKQRA
;
A
#
# COMPACT_ATOMS: atom_id res chain seq x y z
N MET A 1 -3.27 0.76 29.81
CA MET A 1 -2.58 0.01 28.73
C MET A 1 -2.42 0.92 27.52
N LYS A 2 -1.24 0.96 26.88
CA LYS A 2 -1.00 1.84 25.71
C LYS A 2 -1.00 0.99 24.42
N ILE A 3 -2.14 0.38 24.11
CA ILE A 3 -2.28 -0.60 23.00
C ILE A 3 -1.80 -0.03 21.67
N LYS A 4 -2.33 1.14 21.27
CA LYS A 4 -1.93 1.80 20.01
C LYS A 4 -0.41 1.98 19.92
N GLN A 5 0.21 2.54 20.96
CA GLN A 5 1.66 2.77 20.98
C GLN A 5 2.47 1.47 20.91
N SER A 6 1.97 0.37 21.48
CA SER A 6 2.63 -0.94 21.41
C SER A 6 2.57 -1.51 19.99
N ILE A 7 1.44 -1.34 19.30
CA ILE A 7 1.25 -1.77 17.91
C ILE A 7 2.11 -0.92 16.96
N GLU A 8 2.13 0.39 17.15
CA GLU A 8 2.91 1.33 16.31
C GLU A 8 4.44 1.18 16.46
N ARG A 9 4.93 0.51 17.52
CA ARG A 9 6.36 0.14 17.63
C ARG A 9 6.78 -0.96 16.64
N ILE A 10 5.82 -1.73 16.15
CA ILE A 10 6.05 -2.74 15.11
C ILE A 10 5.95 -2.02 13.77
N PRO A 11 6.96 -2.08 12.90
CA PRO A 11 6.86 -1.52 11.55
C PRO A 11 5.66 -2.09 10.81
N GLY A 12 4.78 -1.22 10.27
CA GLY A 12 3.52 -1.65 9.66
C GLY A 12 2.51 -2.28 10.65
N GLY A 13 2.71 -2.11 11.96
CA GLY A 13 1.95 -2.80 13.01
C GLY A 13 0.44 -2.56 12.94
N LEU A 14 -0.01 -1.37 12.54
CA LEU A 14 -1.43 -1.07 12.34
C LEU A 14 -2.09 -1.94 11.27
N MET A 15 -1.31 -2.46 10.31
CA MET A 15 -1.77 -3.41 9.30
C MET A 15 -1.55 -4.86 9.75
N VAL A 16 -0.32 -5.21 10.10
CA VAL A 16 0.10 -6.60 10.34
C VAL A 16 -0.54 -7.21 11.58
N VAL A 17 -0.62 -6.48 12.70
CA VAL A 17 -1.15 -7.02 13.96
C VAL A 17 -2.65 -7.34 13.86
N PRO A 18 -3.53 -6.43 13.37
CA PRO A 18 -4.94 -6.77 13.17
C PRO A 18 -5.16 -7.85 12.10
N LEU A 19 -4.35 -7.87 11.04
CA LEU A 19 -4.39 -8.92 10.01
C LEU A 19 -4.12 -10.31 10.63
N MET A 20 -3.06 -10.44 11.41
CA MET A 20 -2.73 -11.69 12.11
C MET A 20 -3.78 -12.07 13.14
N LEU A 21 -4.34 -11.11 13.86
CA LEU A 21 -5.42 -11.35 14.83
C LEU A 21 -6.69 -11.85 14.13
N GLY A 22 -7.09 -11.22 13.02
CA GLY A 22 -8.21 -11.68 12.20
C GLY A 22 -8.01 -13.10 11.69
N ALA A 23 -6.81 -13.41 11.19
CA ALA A 23 -6.45 -14.75 10.71
C ALA A 23 -6.45 -15.78 11.84
N LEU A 24 -5.94 -15.44 13.02
CA LEU A 24 -5.97 -16.29 14.19
C LEU A 24 -7.41 -16.63 14.61
N LEU A 25 -8.26 -15.62 14.74
CA LEU A 25 -9.65 -15.81 15.11
C LEU A 25 -10.40 -16.62 14.05
N ASN A 26 -10.18 -16.35 12.76
CA ASN A 26 -10.77 -17.16 11.70
C ASN A 26 -10.28 -18.62 11.74
N THR A 27 -9.01 -18.86 12.02
CA THR A 27 -8.49 -20.23 12.15
C THR A 27 -9.12 -20.96 13.31
N ILE A 28 -9.32 -20.29 14.46
CA ILE A 28 -10.04 -20.87 15.61
C ILE A 28 -11.51 -21.17 15.25
N ASP A 29 -12.16 -20.26 14.53
CA ASP A 29 -13.54 -20.43 14.07
C ASP A 29 -13.67 -21.66 13.15
N GLN A 30 -12.71 -21.85 12.25
CA GLN A 30 -12.66 -22.99 11.32
C GLN A 30 -12.29 -24.33 11.98
N LEU A 31 -11.85 -24.35 13.23
CA LEU A 31 -11.68 -25.59 13.99
C LEU A 31 -13.02 -26.22 14.39
N HIS A 32 -14.14 -25.50 14.27
CA HIS A 32 -15.49 -25.94 14.54
C HIS A 32 -15.61 -26.67 15.89
N LEU A 33 -15.02 -26.08 16.93
CA LEU A 33 -14.97 -26.67 18.27
C LEU A 33 -16.42 -26.92 18.78
N PRO A 34 -16.79 -28.18 19.17
CA PRO A 34 -18.17 -28.51 19.54
C PRO A 34 -18.72 -27.64 20.68
N ALA A 35 -17.87 -27.31 21.65
CA ALA A 35 -18.27 -26.43 22.76
C ALA A 35 -18.67 -25.03 22.28
N LEU A 36 -17.87 -24.44 21.35
CA LEU A 36 -18.12 -23.13 20.79
C LEU A 36 -19.38 -23.14 19.91
N MET A 37 -19.52 -24.15 19.05
CA MET A 37 -20.70 -24.30 18.18
C MET A 37 -22.01 -24.46 18.99
N ASN A 38 -21.98 -25.20 20.11
CA ASN A 38 -23.14 -25.34 21.00
C ASN A 38 -23.54 -23.99 21.62
N VAL A 39 -22.57 -23.22 22.12
CA VAL A 39 -22.84 -21.87 22.65
C VAL A 39 -23.43 -20.98 21.58
N LEU A 40 -22.86 -20.96 20.36
CA LEU A 40 -23.39 -20.14 19.26
C LEU A 40 -24.82 -20.54 18.88
N LYS A 41 -25.12 -21.84 18.88
CA LYS A 41 -26.45 -22.37 18.64
C LYS A 41 -27.46 -21.91 19.72
N GLU A 42 -27.07 -22.02 20.99
CA GLU A 42 -27.91 -21.58 22.13
C GLU A 42 -28.14 -20.07 22.09
N LEU A 43 -27.18 -19.28 21.62
CA LEU A 43 -27.31 -17.83 21.42
C LEU A 43 -28.17 -17.47 20.19
N GLY A 44 -28.64 -18.44 19.41
CA GLY A 44 -29.51 -18.21 18.26
C GLY A 44 -28.74 -17.76 16.98
N VAL A 45 -27.45 -18.02 16.88
CA VAL A 45 -26.69 -17.73 15.67
C VAL A 45 -27.23 -18.59 14.51
N THR A 46 -27.36 -17.98 13.33
CA THR A 46 -27.81 -18.70 12.13
C THR A 46 -26.64 -19.56 11.59
N PRO A 47 -26.83 -20.86 11.36
CA PRO A 47 -25.77 -21.68 10.80
C PRO A 47 -25.48 -21.29 9.36
N THR A 48 -24.25 -21.56 8.90
CA THR A 48 -23.86 -21.46 7.50
C THR A 48 -24.65 -22.46 6.64
N LYS A 49 -24.53 -22.36 5.31
CA LYS A 49 -25.21 -23.29 4.37
C LYS A 49 -24.90 -24.77 4.65
N ASP A 50 -23.74 -25.03 5.24
CA ASP A 50 -23.26 -26.37 5.60
C ASP A 50 -23.69 -26.81 7.01
N GLY A 51 -24.53 -26.00 7.69
CA GLY A 51 -25.04 -26.30 9.03
C GLY A 51 -24.04 -26.02 10.16
N ILE A 52 -22.95 -25.29 9.87
CA ILE A 52 -21.86 -24.99 10.80
C ILE A 52 -22.08 -23.61 11.45
N TYR A 53 -21.77 -23.48 12.73
CA TYR A 53 -21.86 -22.23 13.46
C TYR A 53 -20.47 -21.59 13.56
N GLU A 54 -20.35 -20.34 13.07
CA GLU A 54 -19.11 -19.57 13.08
C GLU A 54 -19.31 -18.25 13.83
N PHE A 55 -18.41 -17.90 14.78
CA PHE A 55 -18.55 -16.66 15.57
C PHE A 55 -18.21 -15.41 14.78
N LEU A 56 -17.42 -15.49 13.72
CA LEU A 56 -17.18 -14.38 12.81
C LEU A 56 -18.35 -14.11 11.85
N LYS A 57 -19.33 -15.02 11.79
CA LYS A 57 -20.54 -14.94 10.95
C LYS A 57 -21.82 -14.88 11.78
N ILE A 58 -21.81 -14.14 12.88
CA ILE A 58 -22.97 -13.98 13.75
C ILE A 58 -24.02 -13.00 13.20
N GLY A 59 -23.76 -12.39 12.07
CA GLY A 59 -24.65 -11.43 11.42
C GLY A 59 -24.49 -9.99 11.92
N GLY A 60 -25.34 -9.11 11.38
CA GLY A 60 -25.44 -7.70 11.79
C GLY A 60 -24.16 -6.89 11.60
N PHE A 61 -23.98 -5.89 12.47
CA PHE A 61 -22.82 -5.00 12.41
C PHE A 61 -21.49 -5.69 12.69
N THR A 62 -21.48 -6.76 13.49
CA THR A 62 -20.27 -7.50 13.83
C THR A 62 -19.70 -8.18 12.61
N GLU A 63 -20.51 -8.94 11.86
CA GLU A 63 -20.08 -9.58 10.62
C GLU A 63 -19.71 -8.55 9.55
N ALA A 64 -20.53 -7.50 9.40
CA ALA A 64 -20.29 -6.43 8.45
C ALA A 64 -18.97 -5.70 8.71
N LEU A 65 -18.58 -5.49 9.98
CA LEU A 65 -17.36 -4.78 10.35
C LEU A 65 -16.13 -5.70 10.37
N PHE A 66 -16.25 -6.94 10.83
CA PHE A 66 -15.09 -7.78 11.15
C PHE A 66 -14.89 -8.98 10.19
N LYS A 67 -15.83 -9.23 9.26
CA LYS A 67 -15.72 -10.34 8.31
C LYS A 67 -15.93 -9.90 6.86
N THR A 68 -17.02 -9.22 6.55
CA THR A 68 -17.40 -8.88 5.18
C THR A 68 -17.09 -7.44 4.77
N GLY A 69 -16.63 -6.60 5.69
CA GLY A 69 -16.43 -5.16 5.50
C GLY A 69 -15.20 -4.75 4.69
N THR A 70 -14.37 -5.69 4.25
CA THR A 70 -13.08 -5.40 3.60
C THR A 70 -13.17 -4.32 2.52
N LEU A 71 -14.02 -4.52 1.50
CA LEU A 71 -14.12 -3.59 0.37
C LEU A 71 -14.70 -2.24 0.76
N THR A 72 -15.68 -2.22 1.66
CA THR A 72 -16.29 -0.97 2.16
C THR A 72 -15.26 -0.15 2.93
N LEU A 73 -14.47 -0.78 3.79
CA LEU A 73 -13.44 -0.13 4.58
C LEU A 73 -12.26 0.34 3.72
N ILE A 74 -11.85 -0.45 2.73
CA ILE A 74 -10.84 -0.03 1.73
C ILE A 74 -11.38 1.13 0.89
N GLY A 75 -12.61 1.08 0.42
CA GLY A 75 -13.22 2.18 -0.34
C GLY A 75 -13.27 3.49 0.47
N LEU A 76 -13.63 3.42 1.75
CA LEU A 76 -13.61 4.58 2.64
C LEU A 76 -12.18 5.07 2.92
N PHE A 77 -11.22 4.15 3.08
CA PHE A 77 -9.79 4.49 3.17
C PHE A 77 -9.32 5.23 1.92
N LEU A 78 -9.62 4.73 0.72
CA LEU A 78 -9.26 5.38 -0.55
C LEU A 78 -9.89 6.76 -0.71
N PHE A 79 -11.11 6.95 -0.23
CA PHE A 79 -11.76 8.26 -0.20
C PHE A 79 -11.03 9.24 0.72
N CYS A 80 -10.65 8.80 1.92
CA CYS A 80 -9.88 9.61 2.86
C CYS A 80 -8.48 9.93 2.32
N ALA A 81 -7.77 8.95 1.77
CA ALA A 81 -6.46 9.13 1.13
C ALA A 81 -6.56 10.09 -0.06
N GLY A 82 -7.56 9.94 -0.91
CA GLY A 82 -7.84 10.86 -2.01
C GLY A 82 -7.97 12.31 -1.53
N SER A 83 -8.61 12.55 -0.39
CA SER A 83 -8.79 13.90 0.15
C SER A 83 -7.49 14.60 0.54
N GLN A 84 -6.43 13.85 0.83
CA GLN A 84 -5.12 14.39 1.17
C GLN A 84 -4.27 14.75 -0.06
N MET A 85 -4.66 14.28 -1.25
CA MET A 85 -3.97 14.59 -2.51
C MET A 85 -4.11 16.06 -2.87
N ASN A 86 -3.00 16.81 -2.78
CA ASN A 86 -3.03 18.26 -3.01
C ASN A 86 -2.61 18.59 -4.45
N LEU A 87 -3.56 19.02 -5.27
CA LEU A 87 -3.32 19.44 -6.67
C LEU A 87 -2.59 20.79 -6.80
N ARG A 88 -2.42 21.54 -5.70
CA ARG A 88 -1.75 22.84 -5.70
C ARG A 88 -0.24 22.74 -5.50
N VAL A 89 0.29 21.54 -5.34
CA VAL A 89 1.73 21.34 -5.24
C VAL A 89 2.38 21.65 -6.59
N GLY A 90 3.31 22.58 -6.57
CA GLY A 90 4.01 23.04 -7.76
C GLY A 90 5.53 22.98 -7.63
N GLY A 91 6.22 23.44 -8.67
CA GLY A 91 7.68 23.57 -8.66
C GLY A 91 8.43 22.23 -8.58
N LYS A 92 9.58 22.26 -7.91
CA LYS A 92 10.51 21.12 -7.86
C LYS A 92 9.96 19.92 -7.09
N ALA A 93 9.12 20.14 -6.07
CA ALA A 93 8.46 19.07 -5.32
C ALA A 93 7.53 18.22 -6.21
N LEU A 94 6.75 18.88 -7.09
CA LEU A 94 5.92 18.19 -8.07
C LEU A 94 6.77 17.36 -9.04
N THR A 95 7.85 17.94 -9.59
CA THR A 95 8.75 17.22 -10.50
C THR A 95 9.37 16.00 -9.83
N LYS A 96 9.90 16.15 -8.62
CA LYS A 96 10.49 15.03 -7.85
C LYS A 96 9.46 13.95 -7.56
N GLY A 97 8.25 14.32 -7.14
CA GLY A 97 7.16 13.38 -6.89
C GLY A 97 6.77 12.59 -8.14
N ILE A 98 6.62 13.25 -9.29
CA ILE A 98 6.32 12.59 -10.57
C ILE A 98 7.45 11.63 -10.97
N LEU A 99 8.72 12.05 -10.83
CA LEU A 99 9.86 11.20 -11.16
C LEU A 99 9.90 9.95 -10.28
N LEU A 100 9.71 10.09 -8.96
CA LEU A 100 9.69 8.97 -8.02
C LEU A 100 8.53 8.02 -8.31
N MET A 101 7.31 8.55 -8.41
CA MET A 101 6.13 7.76 -8.72
C MET A 101 6.30 6.98 -10.02
N SER A 102 6.73 7.67 -11.10
CA SER A 102 6.92 7.05 -12.41
C SER A 102 8.03 5.98 -12.38
N SER A 103 9.18 6.27 -11.74
CA SER A 103 10.27 5.30 -11.65
C SER A 103 9.87 4.05 -10.89
N LYS A 104 9.14 4.21 -9.79
CA LYS A 104 8.66 3.11 -8.97
C LYS A 104 7.63 2.26 -9.70
N TYR A 105 6.65 2.91 -10.34
CA TYR A 105 5.64 2.25 -11.16
C TYR A 105 6.27 1.44 -12.30
N LEU A 106 7.14 2.07 -13.09
CA LEU A 106 7.81 1.40 -14.20
C LEU A 106 8.70 0.24 -13.73
N THR A 107 9.38 0.40 -12.60
CA THR A 107 10.20 -0.67 -12.03
C THR A 107 9.32 -1.84 -11.61
N GLY A 108 8.24 -1.60 -10.89
CA GLY A 108 7.28 -2.64 -10.47
C GLY A 108 6.65 -3.37 -11.66
N LEU A 109 6.25 -2.60 -12.69
CA LEU A 109 5.74 -3.15 -13.94
C LEU A 109 6.79 -4.02 -14.65
N CYS A 110 8.00 -3.50 -14.87
CA CYS A 110 9.08 -4.24 -15.55
C CYS A 110 9.45 -5.52 -14.82
N VAL A 111 9.60 -5.47 -13.49
CA VAL A 111 9.91 -6.65 -12.67
C VAL A 111 8.76 -7.66 -12.72
N GLY A 112 7.51 -7.21 -12.62
CA GLY A 112 6.33 -8.08 -12.75
C GLY A 112 6.24 -8.74 -14.12
N VAL A 113 6.48 -7.98 -15.21
CA VAL A 113 6.53 -8.52 -16.59
C VAL A 113 7.62 -9.58 -16.71
N LEU A 114 8.85 -9.24 -16.32
CA LEU A 114 9.98 -10.17 -16.41
C LEU A 114 9.71 -11.43 -15.57
N PHE A 115 9.15 -11.26 -14.37
CA PHE A 115 8.78 -12.40 -13.54
C PHE A 115 7.76 -13.31 -14.24
N GLY A 116 6.69 -12.74 -14.79
CA GLY A 116 5.65 -13.50 -15.51
C GLY A 116 6.14 -14.14 -16.81
N LEU A 117 7.25 -13.66 -17.41
CA LEU A 117 7.85 -14.31 -18.58
C LEU A 117 8.71 -15.52 -18.22
N PHE A 118 9.34 -15.54 -17.04
CA PHE A 118 10.26 -16.60 -16.63
C PHE A 118 9.64 -17.60 -15.64
N PHE A 119 8.56 -17.20 -14.93
CA PHE A 119 7.88 -18.00 -13.92
C PHE A 119 6.38 -17.98 -14.15
N ASP A 120 5.67 -18.90 -13.49
CA ASP A 120 4.19 -18.85 -13.47
C ASP A 120 3.70 -17.51 -12.89
N PRO A 121 2.86 -16.75 -13.61
CA PRO A 121 2.39 -15.44 -13.16
C PRO A 121 1.56 -15.49 -11.86
N MET A 122 0.93 -16.63 -11.56
CA MET A 122 0.07 -16.81 -10.38
C MET A 122 0.82 -17.48 -9.22
N HIS A 123 1.65 -18.48 -9.51
CA HIS A 123 2.32 -19.34 -8.50
C HIS A 123 3.80 -19.53 -8.79
N GLY A 124 4.53 -18.46 -9.07
CA GLY A 124 5.93 -18.53 -9.45
C GLY A 124 6.90 -18.86 -8.30
N LEU A 125 8.12 -18.37 -8.43
CA LEU A 125 9.19 -18.61 -7.47
C LEU A 125 8.76 -18.20 -6.05
N LEU A 126 8.93 -19.08 -5.06
CA LEU A 126 8.51 -18.88 -3.67
C LEU A 126 7.02 -18.58 -3.50
N GLY A 127 6.17 -18.99 -4.46
CA GLY A 127 4.74 -18.70 -4.46
C GLY A 127 4.41 -17.22 -4.70
N LEU A 128 5.37 -16.43 -5.18
CA LEU A 128 5.12 -15.06 -5.60
C LEU A 128 4.24 -15.04 -6.85
N SER A 129 3.32 -14.11 -6.90
CA SER A 129 2.55 -13.81 -8.11
C SER A 129 2.97 -12.47 -8.70
N THR A 130 2.79 -12.31 -10.00
CA THR A 130 2.97 -11.02 -10.69
C THR A 130 2.17 -9.92 -10.00
N MET A 131 0.95 -10.21 -9.55
CA MET A 131 0.12 -9.27 -8.79
C MET A 131 0.79 -8.83 -7.48
N ALA A 132 1.35 -9.76 -6.70
CA ALA A 132 2.03 -9.44 -5.45
C ALA A 132 3.27 -8.55 -5.68
N ILE A 133 4.05 -8.87 -6.72
CA ILE A 133 5.25 -8.11 -7.08
C ILE A 133 4.88 -6.67 -7.48
N ILE A 134 3.95 -6.50 -8.40
CA ILE A 134 3.54 -5.19 -8.87
C ILE A 134 2.94 -4.38 -7.71
N ALA A 135 2.01 -4.97 -6.94
CA ALA A 135 1.36 -4.28 -5.82
C ALA A 135 2.37 -3.81 -4.75
N ALA A 136 3.34 -4.65 -4.38
CA ALA A 136 4.36 -4.26 -3.41
C ALA A 136 5.32 -3.19 -3.92
N MET A 137 5.69 -3.26 -5.20
CA MET A 137 6.71 -2.39 -5.78
C MET A 137 6.17 -1.06 -6.29
N THR A 138 4.86 -0.94 -6.52
CA THR A 138 4.23 0.32 -6.97
C THR A 138 3.75 1.18 -5.81
N ASN A 139 3.43 0.60 -4.65
CA ASN A 139 2.96 1.35 -3.47
C ASN A 139 4.13 1.72 -2.54
N GLY A 140 4.21 2.98 -2.11
CA GLY A 140 5.22 3.51 -1.19
C GLY A 140 4.69 3.65 0.24
N ASN A 141 5.60 3.81 1.20
CA ASN A 141 5.25 4.13 2.58
C ASN A 141 5.50 5.62 2.82
N GLU A 142 4.49 6.45 2.57
CA GLU A 142 4.57 7.91 2.64
C GLU A 142 4.95 8.39 4.05
N GLY A 143 4.46 7.73 5.08
CA GLY A 143 4.80 8.07 6.47
C GLY A 143 6.29 7.89 6.75
N MET A 144 6.87 6.78 6.32
CA MET A 144 8.31 6.54 6.44
C MET A 144 9.11 7.47 5.52
N TYR A 145 8.66 7.68 4.30
CA TYR A 145 9.25 8.65 3.37
C TYR A 145 9.33 10.05 3.98
N ALA A 146 8.20 10.54 4.55
CA ALA A 146 8.15 11.85 5.20
C ALA A 146 9.17 11.98 6.34
N VAL A 147 9.28 10.98 7.20
CA VAL A 147 10.23 10.95 8.32
C VAL A 147 11.67 10.93 7.82
N LEU A 148 11.99 10.08 6.85
CA LEU A 148 13.34 9.94 6.32
C LEU A 148 13.77 11.19 5.52
N CYS A 149 12.90 11.73 4.67
CA CYS A 149 13.16 12.95 3.94
C CYS A 149 13.21 14.18 4.85
N GLY A 150 12.42 14.22 5.93
CA GLY A 150 12.48 15.25 6.95
C GLY A 150 13.82 15.29 7.70
N GLN A 151 14.50 14.13 7.84
CA GLN A 151 15.78 14.03 8.53
C GLN A 151 16.99 14.17 7.60
N TYR A 152 16.93 13.64 6.40
CA TYR A 152 18.08 13.47 5.50
C TYR A 152 17.92 14.17 4.16
N GLY A 153 16.69 14.45 3.71
CA GLY A 153 16.34 15.13 2.48
C GLY A 153 16.14 16.64 2.64
N ASN A 154 15.73 17.30 1.57
CA ASN A 154 15.43 18.73 1.52
C ASN A 154 13.92 19.00 1.45
N ARG A 155 13.50 20.27 1.41
CA ARG A 155 12.08 20.65 1.40
C ARG A 155 11.32 20.13 0.19
N SER A 156 11.96 20.11 -1.00
CA SER A 156 11.32 19.57 -2.21
C SER A 156 11.20 18.06 -2.18
N ASP A 157 12.11 17.32 -1.51
CA ASP A 157 11.93 15.90 -1.25
C ASP A 157 10.72 15.65 -0.33
N VAL A 158 10.61 16.40 0.78
CA VAL A 158 9.43 16.29 1.66
C VAL A 158 8.14 16.67 0.92
N GLY A 159 8.16 17.74 0.11
CA GLY A 159 7.00 18.17 -0.66
C GLY A 159 6.52 17.17 -1.72
N ALA A 160 7.40 16.29 -2.19
CA ALA A 160 7.05 15.25 -3.18
C ALA A 160 6.01 14.25 -2.66
N ILE A 161 5.83 14.14 -1.32
CA ILE A 161 4.84 13.25 -0.69
C ILE A 161 3.43 13.48 -1.24
N ALA A 162 3.06 14.73 -1.56
CA ALA A 162 1.74 15.06 -2.09
C ALA A 162 1.44 14.44 -3.46
N VAL A 163 2.47 14.04 -4.20
CA VAL A 163 2.32 13.28 -5.45
C VAL A 163 2.40 11.78 -5.19
N LEU A 164 3.23 11.37 -4.22
CA LEU A 164 3.42 9.96 -3.91
C LEU A 164 2.16 9.30 -3.36
N THR A 165 1.28 10.06 -2.70
CA THR A 165 -0.04 9.57 -2.27
C THR A 165 -0.92 9.05 -3.42
N LEU A 166 -0.61 9.40 -4.69
CA LEU A 166 -1.28 8.83 -5.87
C LEU A 166 -0.94 7.34 -6.09
N ASN A 167 0.11 6.83 -5.46
CA ASN A 167 0.48 5.41 -5.52
C ASN A 167 -0.41 4.52 -4.66
N ASP A 168 -1.18 5.09 -3.74
CA ASP A 168 -2.02 4.33 -2.84
C ASP A 168 -3.15 3.61 -3.56
N GLY A 169 -3.37 2.38 -3.16
CA GLY A 169 -4.49 1.58 -3.62
C GLY A 169 -4.22 0.72 -4.87
N PRO A 170 -5.25 0.05 -5.38
CA PRO A 170 -5.11 -0.97 -6.42
C PRO A 170 -5.03 -0.45 -7.85
N PHE A 171 -5.28 0.86 -8.09
CA PHE A 171 -5.43 1.42 -9.42
C PHE A 171 -4.22 1.17 -10.32
N LEU A 172 -3.01 1.54 -9.88
CA LEU A 172 -1.79 1.36 -10.67
C LEU A 172 -1.47 -0.11 -10.89
N THR A 173 -1.73 -0.95 -9.89
CA THR A 173 -1.56 -2.40 -10.03
C THR A 173 -2.53 -3.00 -11.06
N MET A 174 -3.80 -2.59 -11.04
CA MET A 174 -4.78 -3.00 -12.05
C MET A 174 -4.39 -2.53 -13.45
N LEU A 175 -3.91 -1.29 -13.57
CA LEU A 175 -3.43 -0.76 -14.84
C LEU A 175 -2.27 -1.61 -15.38
N ALA A 176 -1.29 -1.94 -14.53
CA ALA A 176 -0.16 -2.78 -14.91
C ALA A 176 -0.59 -4.20 -15.32
N LEU A 177 -1.50 -4.84 -14.56
CA LEU A 177 -2.05 -6.15 -14.90
C LEU A 177 -2.87 -6.10 -16.20
N GLY A 178 -3.60 -5.01 -16.45
CA GLY A 178 -4.30 -4.78 -17.70
C GLY A 178 -3.35 -4.72 -18.91
N MET A 179 -2.19 -4.06 -18.76
CA MET A 179 -1.14 -4.05 -19.77
C MET A 179 -0.52 -5.45 -20.00
N LEU A 180 -0.61 -6.33 -19.03
CA LEU A 180 -0.19 -7.74 -19.11
C LEU A 180 -1.27 -8.68 -19.65
N GLY A 181 -2.42 -8.14 -20.05
CA GLY A 181 -3.48 -8.89 -20.70
C GLY A 181 -4.66 -9.27 -19.79
N ALA A 182 -4.66 -8.86 -18.53
CA ALA A 182 -5.84 -9.03 -17.68
C ALA A 182 -6.96 -8.09 -18.12
N ASN A 183 -8.10 -8.65 -18.51
CA ASN A 183 -9.22 -7.89 -19.06
C ASN A 183 -10.12 -7.30 -17.97
N PHE A 184 -9.65 -6.22 -17.33
CA PHE A 184 -10.49 -5.45 -16.42
C PHE A 184 -11.39 -4.49 -17.20
N PRO A 185 -12.71 -4.51 -16.98
CA PRO A 185 -13.62 -3.55 -17.61
C PRO A 185 -13.38 -2.13 -17.09
N ILE A 186 -13.69 -1.13 -17.90
CA ILE A 186 -13.61 0.29 -17.52
C ILE A 186 -14.36 0.55 -16.20
N ILE A 187 -15.50 -0.12 -15.99
CA ILE A 187 -16.28 0.02 -14.76
C ILE A 187 -15.50 -0.41 -13.51
N ALA A 188 -14.62 -1.41 -13.60
CA ALA A 188 -13.78 -1.81 -12.48
C ALA A 188 -12.75 -0.72 -12.13
N PHE A 189 -12.17 -0.05 -13.10
CA PHE A 189 -11.30 1.12 -12.88
C PHE A 189 -12.09 2.28 -12.27
N ILE A 190 -13.29 2.56 -12.78
CA ILE A 190 -14.17 3.61 -12.23
C ILE A 190 -14.53 3.28 -10.78
N ALA A 191 -14.84 2.03 -10.45
CA ALA A 191 -15.19 1.61 -9.10
C ALA A 191 -14.05 1.85 -8.08
N VAL A 192 -12.79 1.71 -8.50
CA VAL A 192 -11.62 2.02 -7.68
C VAL A 192 -11.32 3.51 -7.64
N LEU A 193 -11.38 4.19 -8.79
CA LEU A 193 -11.02 5.60 -8.92
C LEU A 193 -12.06 6.55 -8.33
N LEU A 194 -13.33 6.20 -8.36
CA LEU A 194 -14.40 7.11 -7.95
C LEU A 194 -14.28 7.55 -6.47
N PRO A 195 -14.04 6.65 -5.50
CA PRO A 195 -13.78 7.07 -4.12
C PRO A 195 -12.60 8.03 -4.01
N ILE A 196 -11.48 7.71 -4.66
CA ILE A 196 -10.27 8.55 -4.68
C ILE A 196 -10.57 9.93 -5.27
N ALA A 197 -11.21 9.97 -6.45
CA ALA A 197 -11.52 11.20 -7.15
C ALA A 197 -12.49 12.10 -6.36
N LEU A 198 -13.50 11.53 -5.72
CA LEU A 198 -14.43 12.27 -4.86
C LEU A 198 -13.72 12.81 -3.63
N GLY A 199 -12.89 12.01 -2.97
CA GLY A 199 -12.06 12.47 -1.85
C GLY A 199 -11.17 13.64 -2.27
N MET A 200 -10.42 13.47 -3.37
CA MET A 200 -9.53 14.50 -3.94
C MET A 200 -10.28 15.79 -4.28
N LEU A 201 -11.45 15.67 -4.90
CA LEU A 201 -12.29 16.83 -5.21
C LEU A 201 -12.66 17.60 -3.94
N LEU A 202 -13.21 16.92 -2.95
CA LEU A 202 -13.66 17.54 -1.70
C LEU A 202 -12.50 18.15 -0.91
N GLY A 203 -11.37 17.43 -0.77
CA GLY A 203 -10.21 17.92 -0.04
C GLY A 203 -9.48 19.09 -0.72
N ASN A 204 -9.63 19.28 -2.06
CA ASN A 204 -9.10 20.44 -2.76
C ASN A 204 -10.07 21.63 -2.80
N LEU A 205 -11.38 21.37 -2.65
CA LEU A 205 -12.39 22.43 -2.54
C LEU A 205 -12.44 23.03 -1.14
N ASP A 206 -12.24 22.22 -0.11
CA ASP A 206 -12.39 22.63 1.29
C ASP A 206 -11.29 22.00 2.17
N GLU A 207 -10.50 22.88 2.80
CA GLU A 207 -9.41 22.46 3.69
C GLU A 207 -9.94 21.88 5.02
N GLU A 208 -11.08 22.33 5.50
CA GLU A 208 -11.71 21.77 6.71
C GLU A 208 -12.16 20.33 6.48
N ILE A 209 -12.71 20.03 5.30
CA ILE A 209 -13.03 18.65 4.89
C ILE A 209 -11.75 17.80 4.79
N ARG A 210 -10.67 18.34 4.24
CA ARG A 210 -9.38 17.63 4.17
C ARG A 210 -8.90 17.24 5.56
N GLU A 211 -8.85 18.18 6.50
CA GLU A 211 -8.40 17.90 7.86
C GLU A 211 -9.37 16.97 8.62
N PHE A 212 -10.68 17.07 8.37
CA PHE A 212 -11.68 16.16 8.93
C PHE A 212 -11.50 14.72 8.46
N LEU A 213 -11.14 14.49 7.20
CA LEU A 213 -10.97 13.16 6.60
C LEU A 213 -9.58 12.55 6.86
N LYS A 214 -8.58 13.37 7.16
CA LYS A 214 -7.18 12.96 7.37
C LYS A 214 -6.99 11.80 8.35
N PRO A 215 -7.66 11.76 9.53
CA PRO A 215 -7.54 10.62 10.44
C PRO A 215 -7.96 9.28 9.82
N GLY A 216 -8.81 9.31 8.79
CA GLY A 216 -9.30 8.11 8.11
C GLY A 216 -8.20 7.27 7.46
N GLU A 217 -7.12 7.89 6.97
CA GLU A 217 -5.97 7.18 6.40
C GLU A 217 -5.29 6.23 7.40
N THR A 218 -5.29 6.59 8.67
CA THR A 218 -4.68 5.77 9.72
C THR A 218 -5.72 4.94 10.47
N LEU A 219 -6.88 5.52 10.73
CA LEU A 219 -7.95 4.89 11.51
C LEU A 219 -8.51 3.64 10.85
N LEU A 220 -8.68 3.65 9.53
CA LEU A 220 -9.36 2.56 8.79
C LEU A 220 -8.46 1.35 8.57
N VAL A 221 -7.12 1.54 8.57
CA VAL A 221 -6.15 0.48 8.31
C VAL A 221 -6.34 -0.75 9.20
N PRO A 222 -6.41 -0.65 10.55
CA PRO A 222 -6.57 -1.83 11.39
C PRO A 222 -7.91 -2.55 11.18
N PHE A 223 -8.95 -1.85 10.79
CA PHE A 223 -10.26 -2.46 10.56
C PHE A 223 -10.29 -3.29 9.27
N PHE A 224 -9.86 -2.74 8.14
CA PHE A 224 -9.82 -3.54 6.92
C PHE A 224 -8.74 -4.64 6.98
N ALA A 225 -7.62 -4.40 7.69
CA ALA A 225 -6.62 -5.42 7.93
C ALA A 225 -7.17 -6.62 8.71
N PHE A 226 -7.96 -6.37 9.75
CA PHE A 226 -8.64 -7.43 10.49
C PHE A 226 -9.59 -8.22 9.59
N CYS A 227 -10.43 -7.53 8.78
CA CYS A 227 -11.33 -8.17 7.82
C CYS A 227 -10.59 -9.07 6.82
N LEU A 228 -9.47 -8.59 6.27
CA LEU A 228 -8.62 -9.39 5.40
C LEU A 228 -8.13 -10.64 6.11
N GLY A 229 -7.59 -10.49 7.32
CA GLY A 229 -7.17 -11.61 8.15
C GLY A 229 -8.29 -12.60 8.44
N ALA A 230 -9.49 -12.10 8.71
CA ALA A 230 -10.67 -12.94 8.94
C ALA A 230 -11.05 -13.82 7.74
N GLY A 231 -10.47 -13.59 6.55
CA GLY A 231 -10.56 -14.47 5.38
C GLY A 231 -9.40 -15.46 5.23
N MET A 232 -8.42 -15.48 6.14
CA MET A 232 -7.16 -16.21 6.00
C MET A 232 -6.98 -17.27 7.07
N ASN A 233 -6.11 -18.27 6.76
CA ASN A 233 -5.62 -19.21 7.77
C ASN A 233 -4.33 -18.64 8.40
N PHE A 234 -4.30 -18.58 9.74
CA PHE A 234 -3.15 -18.06 10.49
C PHE A 234 -1.85 -18.83 10.24
N MET A 235 -1.96 -20.15 9.98
CA MET A 235 -0.79 -20.98 9.69
C MET A 235 -0.06 -20.57 8.41
N ASN A 236 -0.72 -19.88 7.49
CA ASN A 236 -0.08 -19.40 6.26
C ASN A 236 1.02 -18.35 6.54
N PHE A 237 0.94 -17.63 7.66
CA PHE A 237 2.00 -16.71 8.09
C PHE A 237 3.29 -17.42 8.53
N PHE A 238 3.22 -18.71 8.81
CA PHE A 238 4.36 -19.56 9.19
C PHE A 238 4.78 -20.50 8.06
N ASN A 239 4.14 -20.45 6.90
CA ASN A 239 4.55 -21.22 5.74
C ASN A 239 5.91 -20.70 5.24
N PRO A 240 7.00 -21.51 5.31
CA PRO A 240 8.34 -21.05 4.96
C PRO A 240 8.45 -20.48 3.55
N LYS A 241 7.69 -21.04 2.60
CA LYS A 241 7.66 -20.61 1.21
C LYS A 241 7.03 -19.22 1.09
N VAL A 242 5.91 -18.97 1.77
CA VAL A 242 5.21 -17.68 1.76
C VAL A 242 6.04 -16.61 2.45
N VAL A 243 6.65 -16.95 3.59
CA VAL A 243 7.54 -16.04 4.34
C VAL A 243 8.77 -15.67 3.50
N ALA A 244 9.44 -16.67 2.94
CA ALA A 244 10.61 -16.43 2.08
C ALA A 244 10.23 -15.56 0.87
N GLY A 245 9.08 -15.81 0.23
CA GLY A 245 8.57 -14.98 -0.86
C GLY A 245 8.37 -13.53 -0.44
N GLY A 246 7.75 -13.27 0.72
CA GLY A 246 7.55 -11.92 1.24
C GLY A 246 8.85 -11.19 1.59
N VAL A 247 9.82 -11.91 2.19
CA VAL A 247 11.15 -11.34 2.48
C VAL A 247 11.89 -11.01 1.19
N VAL A 248 11.94 -11.92 0.23
CA VAL A 248 12.56 -11.67 -1.09
C VAL A 248 11.89 -10.51 -1.79
N LEU A 249 10.56 -10.41 -1.75
CA LEU A 249 9.80 -9.30 -2.31
C LEU A 249 10.21 -7.96 -1.67
N GLY A 250 10.38 -7.92 -0.35
CA GLY A 250 10.84 -6.73 0.36
C GLY A 250 12.26 -6.32 -0.05
N PHE A 251 13.19 -7.26 -0.16
CA PHE A 251 14.55 -7.00 -0.67
C PHE A 251 14.52 -6.49 -2.12
N MET A 252 13.76 -7.15 -2.99
CA MET A 252 13.60 -6.72 -4.39
C MET A 252 13.04 -5.30 -4.45
N THR A 253 11.99 -4.99 -3.68
CA THR A 253 11.41 -3.66 -3.64
C THR A 253 12.45 -2.63 -3.24
N THR A 254 13.11 -2.79 -2.09
CA THR A 254 14.08 -1.79 -1.61
C THR A 254 15.24 -1.60 -2.59
N LEU A 255 15.80 -2.70 -3.10
CA LEU A 255 16.96 -2.64 -3.99
C LEU A 255 16.58 -2.06 -5.36
N LEU A 256 15.60 -2.64 -6.03
CA LEU A 256 15.32 -2.31 -7.45
C LEU A 256 14.63 -0.95 -7.58
N THR A 257 13.62 -0.63 -6.73
CA THR A 257 12.97 0.68 -6.81
C THR A 257 13.90 1.80 -6.33
N GLY A 258 14.72 1.55 -5.30
CA GLY A 258 15.72 2.50 -4.83
C GLY A 258 16.78 2.82 -5.90
N LEU A 259 17.34 1.79 -6.56
CA LEU A 259 18.30 1.98 -7.64
C LEU A 259 17.67 2.70 -8.85
N ALA A 260 16.49 2.31 -9.28
CA ALA A 260 15.78 2.95 -10.38
C ALA A 260 15.49 4.43 -10.09
N GLY A 261 15.02 4.73 -8.88
CA GLY A 261 14.78 6.10 -8.45
C GLY A 261 16.06 6.94 -8.39
N VAL A 262 17.18 6.36 -7.91
CA VAL A 262 18.48 7.03 -7.92
C VAL A 262 18.93 7.31 -9.36
N LEU A 263 18.73 6.36 -10.27
CA LEU A 263 19.08 6.54 -11.68
C LEU A 263 18.26 7.65 -12.34
N ILE A 264 16.94 7.68 -12.11
CA ILE A 264 16.07 8.72 -12.69
C ILE A 264 16.44 10.11 -12.13
N TYR A 265 16.70 10.25 -10.84
CA TYR A 265 17.13 11.52 -10.26
C TYR A 265 18.45 12.00 -10.86
N LYS A 266 19.43 11.11 -11.04
CA LYS A 266 20.70 11.45 -11.70
C LYS A 266 20.50 11.86 -13.16
N LEU A 267 19.59 11.19 -13.89
CA LEU A 267 19.24 11.54 -15.27
C LEU A 267 18.66 12.96 -15.35
N PHE A 268 17.84 13.35 -14.38
CA PHE A 268 17.28 14.69 -14.27
C PHE A 268 18.18 15.68 -13.52
N ARG A 269 19.45 15.30 -13.27
CA ARG A 269 20.50 16.12 -12.65
C ARG A 269 20.18 16.58 -11.24
N GLU A 270 19.36 15.83 -10.52
CA GLU A 270 19.14 16.10 -9.10
C GLU A 270 20.44 15.85 -8.33
N ARG A 271 20.81 16.82 -7.47
CA ARG A 271 22.06 16.75 -6.69
C ARG A 271 21.96 15.66 -5.61
N SER A 272 20.88 15.69 -4.82
CA SER A 272 20.62 14.69 -3.80
C SER A 272 19.72 13.59 -4.34
N THR A 273 20.01 12.36 -3.94
CA THR A 273 19.20 11.18 -4.26
C THR A 273 18.71 10.48 -2.98
N ILE A 274 18.50 11.25 -1.90
CA ILE A 274 17.90 10.75 -0.65
C ILE A 274 16.44 10.35 -0.87
N GLY A 275 15.65 11.20 -1.55
CA GLY A 275 14.24 10.92 -1.85
C GLY A 275 14.01 9.53 -2.45
N PRO A 276 14.71 9.15 -3.53
CA PRO A 276 14.61 7.81 -4.10
C PRO A 276 14.87 6.65 -3.15
N VAL A 277 15.88 6.76 -2.30
CA VAL A 277 16.19 5.70 -1.33
C VAL A 277 15.17 5.67 -0.20
N ALA A 278 14.65 6.83 0.21
CA ALA A 278 13.59 6.94 1.20
C ALA A 278 12.24 6.38 0.69
N GLU A 279 11.99 6.44 -0.63
CA GLU A 279 10.78 5.88 -1.27
C GLU A 279 10.88 4.38 -1.58
N ALA A 280 12.05 3.77 -1.36
CA ALA A 280 12.31 2.37 -1.69
C ALA A 280 11.68 1.38 -0.68
N SER A 281 10.39 1.56 -0.41
CA SER A 281 9.63 0.80 0.58
C SER A 281 8.28 0.33 0.02
N THR A 282 7.63 -0.57 0.74
CA THR A 282 6.26 -1.02 0.47
C THR A 282 5.32 -0.46 1.53
N ALA A 283 4.19 0.09 1.13
CA ALA A 283 3.15 0.56 2.04
C ALA A 283 2.47 -0.59 2.80
N GLY A 284 2.04 -0.34 4.03
CA GLY A 284 1.23 -1.30 4.78
C GLY A 284 -0.12 -1.56 4.12
N ASN A 285 -0.77 -0.50 3.63
CA ASN A 285 -2.05 -0.54 2.93
C ASN A 285 -2.00 -1.29 1.58
N ALA A 286 -0.82 -1.42 0.95
CA ALA A 286 -0.62 -2.24 -0.26
C ALA A 286 -1.10 -3.68 -0.09
N ALA A 287 -1.10 -4.21 1.14
CA ALA A 287 -1.63 -5.54 1.46
C ALA A 287 -3.16 -5.65 1.23
N GLY A 288 -3.88 -4.55 1.11
CA GLY A 288 -5.29 -4.52 0.69
C GLY A 288 -5.51 -4.64 -0.81
N THR A 289 -4.49 -4.34 -1.62
CA THR A 289 -4.56 -4.33 -3.09
C THR A 289 -4.99 -5.67 -3.68
N PRO A 290 -4.48 -6.85 -3.26
CA PRO A 290 -4.89 -8.12 -3.82
C PRO A 290 -6.39 -8.40 -3.68
N ALA A 291 -7.00 -8.07 -2.52
CA ALA A 291 -8.43 -8.26 -2.31
C ALA A 291 -9.27 -7.35 -3.22
N ALA A 292 -8.86 -6.11 -3.41
CA ALA A 292 -9.53 -5.18 -4.31
C ALA A 292 -9.43 -5.63 -5.78
N ILE A 293 -8.29 -6.18 -6.20
CA ILE A 293 -8.11 -6.74 -7.55
C ILE A 293 -8.97 -8.00 -7.74
N ALA A 294 -9.02 -8.89 -6.76
CA ALA A 294 -9.87 -10.06 -6.81
C ALA A 294 -11.36 -9.69 -6.92
N ALA A 295 -11.79 -8.65 -6.20
CA ALA A 295 -13.14 -8.11 -6.34
C ALA A 295 -13.38 -7.52 -7.74
N ALA A 296 -12.44 -6.76 -8.29
CA ALA A 296 -12.52 -6.21 -9.65
C ALA A 296 -12.58 -7.33 -10.70
N ALA A 297 -11.82 -8.40 -10.53
CA ALA A 297 -11.88 -9.59 -11.39
C ALA A 297 -13.26 -10.27 -11.35
N SER A 298 -13.88 -10.34 -10.16
CA SER A 298 -15.25 -10.87 -10.02
C SER A 298 -16.27 -10.02 -10.76
N VAL A 299 -16.15 -8.70 -10.70
CA VAL A 299 -16.99 -7.76 -11.46
C VAL A 299 -16.78 -7.97 -12.96
N ALA A 300 -15.52 -8.13 -13.40
CA ALA A 300 -15.18 -8.40 -14.79
C ALA A 300 -15.80 -9.70 -15.30
N ALA A 301 -15.77 -10.75 -14.49
CA ALA A 301 -16.41 -12.02 -14.82
C ALA A 301 -17.93 -11.91 -14.91
N GLY A 302 -18.55 -11.21 -13.97
CA GLY A 302 -20.00 -10.92 -14.00
C GLY A 302 -20.44 -10.12 -15.21
N ALA A 303 -19.56 -9.27 -15.76
CA ALA A 303 -19.77 -8.50 -16.98
C ALA A 303 -19.43 -9.29 -18.27
N GLY A 304 -18.96 -10.54 -18.18
CA GLY A 304 -18.57 -11.37 -19.34
C GLY A 304 -17.26 -10.91 -20.03
N LEU A 305 -16.45 -10.09 -19.38
CA LEU A 305 -15.20 -9.53 -19.93
C LEU A 305 -13.95 -10.31 -19.47
N MET A 306 -14.12 -11.11 -18.44
CA MET A 306 -13.13 -12.05 -17.93
C MET A 306 -13.80 -13.42 -17.73
N SER A 307 -13.09 -14.50 -17.97
CA SER A 307 -13.65 -15.83 -17.68
C SER A 307 -13.81 -16.03 -16.16
N PRO A 308 -14.83 -16.79 -15.70
CA PRO A 308 -14.95 -17.12 -14.27
C PRO A 308 -13.70 -17.81 -13.71
N ALA A 309 -13.02 -18.62 -14.53
CA ALA A 309 -11.80 -19.32 -14.15
C ALA A 309 -10.63 -18.34 -13.89
N GLU A 310 -10.45 -17.33 -14.74
CA GLU A 310 -9.44 -16.28 -14.54
C GLU A 310 -9.75 -15.44 -13.29
N ALA A 311 -11.01 -15.05 -13.08
CA ALA A 311 -11.41 -14.30 -11.89
C ALA A 311 -11.14 -15.12 -10.61
N GLN A 312 -11.39 -16.44 -10.65
CA GLN A 312 -11.12 -17.33 -9.55
C GLN A 312 -9.62 -17.40 -9.23
N GLN A 313 -8.75 -17.41 -10.24
CA GLN A 313 -7.30 -17.38 -10.03
C GLN A 313 -6.85 -16.15 -9.23
N PHE A 314 -7.40 -14.96 -9.52
CA PHE A 314 -7.11 -13.75 -8.74
C PHE A 314 -7.56 -13.88 -7.28
N GLN A 315 -8.69 -14.55 -7.03
CA GLN A 315 -9.19 -14.80 -5.67
C GLN A 315 -8.29 -15.80 -4.92
N ASP A 316 -7.87 -16.87 -5.57
CA ASP A 316 -7.06 -17.93 -4.97
C ASP A 316 -5.69 -17.43 -4.51
N ILE A 317 -5.07 -16.52 -5.28
CA ILE A 317 -3.77 -15.95 -4.91
C ILE A 317 -3.86 -14.75 -3.97
N ALA A 318 -5.03 -14.10 -3.83
CA ALA A 318 -5.16 -12.85 -3.09
C ALA A 318 -4.68 -12.96 -1.64
N ASN A 319 -5.05 -14.03 -0.93
CA ASN A 319 -4.66 -14.24 0.46
C ASN A 319 -3.14 -14.41 0.60
N THR A 320 -2.52 -15.21 -0.24
CA THR A 320 -1.06 -15.44 -0.24
C THR A 320 -0.33 -14.15 -0.59
N ALA A 321 -0.78 -13.42 -1.61
CA ALA A 321 -0.21 -12.13 -1.99
C ALA A 321 -0.31 -11.09 -0.85
N THR A 322 -1.45 -11.01 -0.17
CA THR A 322 -1.63 -10.11 1.00
C THR A 322 -0.61 -10.42 2.10
N ILE A 323 -0.40 -11.70 2.42
CA ILE A 323 0.58 -12.11 3.44
C ILE A 323 2.01 -11.74 2.99
N GLN A 324 2.37 -12.05 1.74
CA GLN A 324 3.69 -11.74 1.20
C GLN A 324 3.96 -10.23 1.16
N ILE A 325 2.98 -9.41 0.78
CA ILE A 325 3.09 -7.94 0.80
C ILE A 325 3.22 -7.44 2.24
N SER A 326 2.49 -8.00 3.20
CA SER A 326 2.61 -7.64 4.62
C SER A 326 4.01 -7.94 5.16
N ILE A 327 4.60 -9.08 4.80
CA ILE A 327 5.98 -9.42 5.15
C ILE A 327 6.98 -8.51 4.43
N ALA A 328 6.74 -8.18 3.16
CA ALA A 328 7.55 -7.22 2.42
C ALA A 328 7.52 -5.82 3.07
N THR A 329 6.36 -5.38 3.56
CA THR A 329 6.23 -4.14 4.34
C THR A 329 7.12 -4.15 5.58
N LEU A 330 7.10 -5.23 6.38
CA LEU A 330 8.00 -5.38 7.54
C LEU A 330 9.47 -5.35 7.11
N THR A 331 9.81 -6.09 6.06
CA THR A 331 11.18 -6.18 5.54
C THR A 331 11.67 -4.81 5.06
N THR A 332 10.89 -4.10 4.25
CA THR A 332 11.27 -2.78 3.72
C THR A 332 11.31 -1.72 4.82
N SER A 333 10.46 -1.83 5.86
CA SER A 333 10.47 -0.91 7.00
C SER A 333 11.74 -1.00 7.83
N LEU A 334 12.46 -2.12 7.77
CA LEU A 334 13.79 -2.28 8.36
C LEU A 334 14.90 -1.87 7.39
N LEU A 335 14.81 -2.31 6.14
CA LEU A 335 15.86 -2.11 5.15
C LEU A 335 15.96 -0.66 4.68
N CYS A 336 14.85 0.02 4.44
CA CYS A 336 14.83 1.34 3.85
C CYS A 336 15.50 2.41 4.74
N PRO A 337 15.21 2.52 6.07
CA PRO A 337 15.94 3.44 6.95
C PRO A 337 17.45 3.17 6.98
N ILE A 338 17.82 1.88 7.02
CA ILE A 338 19.24 1.48 6.99
C ILE A 338 19.87 1.94 5.67
N ALA A 339 19.21 1.69 4.54
CA ALA A 339 19.68 2.12 3.23
C ALA A 339 19.85 3.65 3.16
N VAL A 340 18.91 4.43 3.67
CA VAL A 340 18.99 5.90 3.72
C VAL A 340 20.18 6.38 4.54
N ILE A 341 20.41 5.80 5.74
CA ILE A 341 21.55 6.16 6.59
C ILE A 341 22.89 5.90 5.87
N PHE A 342 23.04 4.74 5.24
CA PHE A 342 24.25 4.42 4.48
C PHE A 342 24.40 5.31 3.25
N TRP A 343 23.29 5.60 2.57
CA TRP A 343 23.26 6.46 1.40
C TRP A 343 23.60 7.92 1.71
N ASP A 344 23.08 8.47 2.80
CA ASP A 344 23.44 9.81 3.30
C ASP A 344 24.95 9.90 3.59
N LYS A 345 25.52 8.91 4.29
CA LYS A 345 26.96 8.85 4.55
C LYS A 345 27.77 8.82 3.25
N TYR A 346 27.33 8.01 2.29
CA TYR A 346 27.96 7.94 0.97
C TYR A 346 27.90 9.28 0.22
N GLN A 347 26.74 9.93 0.17
CA GLN A 347 26.58 11.23 -0.48
C GLN A 347 27.45 12.31 0.19
N ARG A 348 27.49 12.35 1.52
CA ARG A 348 28.35 13.29 2.28
C ARG A 348 29.82 13.05 1.99
N SER A 349 30.27 11.83 1.82
CA SER A 349 31.66 11.53 1.40
C SER A 349 31.99 12.07 0.00
N LYS A 350 30.97 12.35 -0.82
CA LYS A 350 31.08 12.99 -2.14
C LYS A 350 30.81 14.52 -2.10
N GLY A 351 30.71 15.11 -0.91
CA GLY A 351 30.43 16.53 -0.74
C GLY A 351 28.95 16.91 -1.01
N ILE A 352 28.03 15.94 -0.98
CA ILE A 352 26.61 16.18 -1.19
C ILE A 352 25.89 16.07 0.15
N ASP A 353 25.33 17.17 0.66
CA ASP A 353 24.39 17.17 1.79
C ASP A 353 22.96 17.19 1.23
N GLY A 354 22.20 16.12 1.50
CA GLY A 354 20.83 15.93 1.03
C GLY A 354 19.83 16.96 1.59
N ARG A 355 20.17 17.63 2.69
CA ARG A 355 19.31 18.62 3.35
C ARG A 355 19.32 19.98 2.65
N LEU A 356 20.31 20.23 1.79
CA LEU A 356 20.47 21.50 1.09
C LEU A 356 19.68 21.47 -0.22
N GLU A 357 18.85 22.50 -0.43
CA GLU A 357 18.24 22.75 -1.73
C GLU A 357 19.31 23.12 -2.76
N ASP A 358 19.03 22.83 -4.02
CA ASP A 358 19.91 23.24 -5.11
C ASP A 358 19.96 24.78 -5.24
N SER A 359 21.10 25.30 -5.64
CA SER A 359 21.41 26.73 -5.67
C SER A 359 20.44 27.60 -6.51
N SER A 360 19.72 27.00 -7.45
CA SER A 360 18.69 27.68 -8.25
C SER A 360 17.46 28.13 -7.42
N GLU A 361 17.12 27.42 -6.35
CA GLU A 361 15.98 27.80 -5.48
C GLU A 361 16.37 28.79 -4.38
N ARG A 362 17.66 28.92 -4.06
CA ARG A 362 18.13 29.97 -3.12
C ARG A 362 17.81 31.38 -3.61
N SER A 363 17.84 31.61 -4.94
CA SER A 363 17.51 32.90 -5.51
C SER A 363 16.03 33.24 -5.46
N GLU A 364 15.14 32.27 -5.71
CA GLU A 364 13.68 32.50 -5.69
C GLU A 364 13.12 32.61 -4.27
N GLY A 365 13.58 31.78 -3.34
CA GLY A 365 13.16 31.85 -1.94
C GLY A 365 13.64 33.10 -1.22
N THR A 366 14.82 33.61 -1.58
CA THR A 366 15.36 34.87 -1.02
C THR A 366 14.60 36.07 -1.58
N THR A 367 14.24 36.06 -2.86
CA THR A 367 13.47 37.12 -3.51
C THR A 367 12.07 37.24 -2.93
N ALA A 368 11.37 36.09 -2.74
CA ALA A 368 10.03 36.03 -2.14
C ALA A 368 10.03 36.52 -0.67
N GLN A 369 11.05 36.16 0.13
CA GLN A 369 11.17 36.64 1.51
C GLN A 369 11.53 38.14 1.61
N VAL A 370 12.27 38.66 0.65
CA VAL A 370 12.59 40.11 0.57
C VAL A 370 11.34 40.92 0.17
N GLU A 371 10.54 40.39 -0.78
CA GLU A 371 9.28 41.06 -1.17
C GLU A 371 8.23 41.05 -0.05
N ILE A 372 8.13 39.97 0.75
CA ILE A 372 7.22 39.93 1.91
C ILE A 372 7.68 40.90 3.00
N LYS A 373 8.99 41.05 3.24
CA LYS A 373 9.53 42.03 4.21
C LYS A 373 9.44 43.49 3.75
N GLN A 374 9.33 43.76 2.45
CA GLN A 374 9.14 45.10 1.92
C GLN A 374 7.65 45.51 1.86
N ARG A 375 6.72 44.60 2.01
CA ARG A 375 5.27 44.83 2.04
C ARG A 375 4.67 44.82 3.46
N ALA A 376 5.44 44.46 4.48
CA ALA A 376 5.11 44.56 5.90
C ALA A 376 5.78 45.78 6.54
#